data_32ca1e41e249f77abb7b371813dc4759
#
_entry.id   32ca1e41e249f77abb7b371813dc4759
#
_cell.length_a   1.000
_cell.length_b   1.000
_cell.length_c   1.000
_cell.angle_alpha   90.00
_cell.angle_beta   90.00
_cell.angle_gamma   90.00
#
_symmetry.space_group_name_H-M   'P 1'
#
loop_
_entity.id
_entity.type
_entity.pdbx_description
1 polymer ?
#
loop_
_entity_poly.entity_id
_entity_poly.type
_entity_poly.pdbx_seq_one_letter_code
_entity_poly.pdbx_strand_id
1 'polypeptide(L)'
;SCSLVGSEMCIRDRYSNIDLLEKYNYIGLKYLLKKRNIMDFDLLFQEFPEHILPYDYEAYFHCPERYVMVTTNCETGEANYFEEKRSKERVIDIVRASSSLPFVCPITYVDNIPMLDGGIVDSIPLMRARQDGFTNNVVVLTRNHGYRKEIQGTKVPPFIYKKYPLLREAINRRSIVYNQQLEQVERMEAAGEIVVIRPQKPVVVDRIERDIKKLTELYEEGYRCAEHFAFRF
;
A
#
# COMPACT_ATOMS: atom_id res chain seq x y z
N SER A 1 3.68 -1.99 -0.88
CA SER A 1 2.80 -1.10 -0.16
C SER A 1 1.50 -0.91 -0.92
N CYS A 2 0.42 -1.34 -0.31
CA CYS A 2 -0.93 -1.28 -0.86
C CYS A 2 -1.55 0.12 -0.87
N SER A 3 -0.77 1.15 -0.76
CA SER A 3 -1.24 2.54 -0.84
C SER A 3 -1.58 3.00 -2.26
N LEU A 4 -1.63 2.08 -3.21
CA LEU A 4 -1.72 2.40 -4.64
C LEU A 4 -3.13 2.54 -5.17
N VAL A 5 -4.16 2.33 -4.36
CA VAL A 5 -5.55 2.43 -4.83
C VAL A 5 -5.87 3.80 -5.42
N GLY A 6 -5.34 4.85 -4.84
CA GLY A 6 -5.56 6.20 -5.37
C GLY A 6 -4.75 6.51 -6.63
N SER A 7 -3.61 5.86 -6.84
CA SER A 7 -2.72 6.19 -7.96
C SER A 7 -3.01 5.39 -9.22
N GLU A 8 -3.46 4.15 -9.09
CA GLU A 8 -3.74 3.31 -10.26
C GLU A 8 -5.05 3.66 -10.94
N MET A 9 -6.00 4.20 -10.19
CA MET A 9 -7.29 4.61 -10.71
C MET A 9 -7.28 5.99 -11.35
N CYS A 10 -6.20 6.74 -11.19
CA CYS A 10 -6.00 8.06 -11.77
C CYS A 10 -4.80 8.11 -12.70
N ILE A 11 -4.70 7.19 -13.66
CA ILE A 11 -3.78 7.34 -14.82
C ILE A 11 -4.00 8.71 -15.52
N ARG A 12 -5.15 9.30 -15.34
CA ARG A 12 -5.52 10.60 -15.89
C ARG A 12 -4.76 11.76 -15.28
N ASP A 13 -4.34 11.65 -14.02
CA ASP A 13 -3.73 12.74 -13.26
C ASP A 13 -2.34 12.37 -12.75
N ARG A 14 -1.38 12.37 -13.68
CA ARG A 14 0.04 12.04 -13.43
C ARG A 14 0.65 12.75 -12.23
N TYR A 15 0.17 13.94 -11.91
CA TYR A 15 0.70 14.81 -10.87
C TYR A 15 -0.32 15.12 -9.77
N SER A 16 -1.57 14.63 -9.88
CA SER A 16 -2.64 15.07 -8.98
C SER A 16 -2.32 14.86 -7.50
N ASN A 17 -1.73 13.73 -7.13
CA ASN A 17 -1.36 13.47 -5.73
C ASN A 17 -0.21 14.37 -5.25
N ILE A 18 0.73 14.70 -6.13
CA ILE A 18 1.85 15.61 -5.83
C ILE A 18 1.32 17.05 -5.72
N ASP A 19 0.50 17.47 -6.69
CA ASP A 19 -0.15 18.79 -6.69
C ASP A 19 -1.09 18.95 -5.48
N LEU A 20 -1.84 17.89 -5.13
CA LEU A 20 -2.71 17.89 -3.97
C LEU A 20 -1.89 17.97 -2.66
N LEU A 21 -0.73 17.32 -2.57
CA LEU A 21 0.14 17.43 -1.41
C LEU A 21 0.67 18.87 -1.26
N GLU A 22 1.06 19.50 -2.35
CA GLU A 22 1.51 20.89 -2.35
C GLU A 22 0.38 21.84 -1.91
N LYS A 23 -0.81 21.68 -2.51
CA LYS A 23 -1.96 22.56 -2.27
C LYS A 23 -2.57 22.38 -0.88
N TYR A 24 -2.75 21.16 -0.41
CA TYR A 24 -3.52 20.87 0.80
C TYR A 24 -2.66 20.47 2.01
N ASN A 25 -1.38 20.12 1.78
CA ASN A 25 -0.44 19.78 2.86
C ASN A 25 -1.03 18.82 3.90
N TYR A 26 -1.63 17.71 3.42
CA TYR A 26 -2.40 16.77 4.22
C TYR A 26 -1.57 15.78 5.04
N ILE A 27 -0.23 15.93 5.05
CA ILE A 27 0.70 15.10 5.84
C ILE A 27 1.40 15.98 6.87
N GLY A 28 1.51 15.53 8.13
CA GLY A 28 2.33 16.19 9.14
C GLY A 28 1.91 15.96 10.58
N LEU A 29 2.83 16.30 11.49
CA LEU A 29 2.66 16.15 12.93
C LEU A 29 1.44 16.90 13.50
N LYS A 30 0.99 17.97 12.84
CA LYS A 30 -0.22 18.71 13.22
C LYS A 30 -1.48 17.81 13.26
N TYR A 31 -1.55 16.82 12.37
CA TYR A 31 -2.65 15.87 12.32
C TYR A 31 -2.53 14.79 13.39
N LEU A 32 -1.30 14.39 13.73
CA LEU A 32 -1.05 13.44 14.82
C LEU A 32 -1.60 13.97 16.15
N LEU A 33 -1.39 15.25 16.43
CA LEU A 33 -1.88 15.89 17.65
C LEU A 33 -3.42 16.08 17.67
N LYS A 34 -4.02 16.42 16.51
CA LYS A 34 -5.46 16.69 16.41
C LYS A 34 -6.31 15.45 16.17
N LYS A 35 -5.87 14.54 15.30
CA LYS A 35 -6.66 13.41 14.80
C LYS A 35 -6.04 12.04 15.13
N ARG A 36 -4.94 12.00 15.89
CA ARG A 36 -4.13 10.78 16.16
C ARG A 36 -3.72 10.04 14.88
N ASN A 37 -3.50 10.77 13.82
CA ASN A 37 -3.14 10.28 12.50
C ASN A 37 -2.10 11.22 11.89
N ILE A 38 -1.10 10.69 11.18
CA ILE A 38 -0.08 11.50 10.53
C ILE A 38 -0.58 12.15 9.23
N MET A 39 -1.68 11.64 8.69
CA MET A 39 -2.34 12.13 7.47
C MET A 39 -3.77 12.56 7.78
N ASP A 40 -4.32 13.47 7.00
CA ASP A 40 -5.74 13.81 7.05
C ASP A 40 -6.55 12.77 6.24
N PHE A 41 -6.99 11.71 6.92
CA PHE A 41 -7.74 10.63 6.29
C PHE A 41 -9.12 11.07 5.79
N ASP A 42 -9.76 12.04 6.43
CA ASP A 42 -11.05 12.53 5.97
C ASP A 42 -10.88 13.27 4.64
N LEU A 43 -9.82 14.08 4.54
CA LEU A 43 -9.48 14.74 3.28
C LEU A 43 -9.14 13.72 2.18
N LEU A 44 -8.32 12.71 2.50
CA LEU A 44 -7.84 11.72 1.53
C LEU A 44 -8.93 10.76 1.04
N PHE A 45 -9.80 10.30 1.95
CA PHE A 45 -10.74 9.20 1.65
C PHE A 45 -12.20 9.65 1.52
N GLN A 46 -12.50 10.93 1.78
CA GLN A 46 -13.82 11.51 1.58
C GLN A 46 -13.76 12.71 0.63
N GLU A 47 -13.09 13.79 1.00
CA GLU A 47 -13.10 15.03 0.23
C GLU A 47 -12.46 14.88 -1.17
N PHE A 48 -11.31 14.18 -1.26
CA PHE A 48 -10.65 13.99 -2.55
C PHE A 48 -11.52 13.17 -3.52
N PRO A 49 -11.97 11.95 -3.18
CA PRO A 49 -12.71 11.12 -4.11
C PRO A 49 -14.16 11.57 -4.33
N GLU A 50 -14.71 12.49 -3.51
CA GLU A 50 -16.06 12.98 -3.65
C GLU A 50 -16.14 14.34 -4.35
N HIS A 51 -15.23 15.27 -4.04
CA HIS A 51 -15.37 16.66 -4.40
C HIS A 51 -14.18 17.25 -5.16
N ILE A 52 -12.95 16.84 -4.85
CA ILE A 52 -11.75 17.46 -5.40
C ILE A 52 -11.29 16.74 -6.66
N LEU A 53 -11.26 15.41 -6.61
CA LEU A 53 -10.93 14.52 -7.71
C LEU A 53 -11.93 13.37 -7.72
N PRO A 54 -13.15 13.60 -8.23
CA PRO A 54 -14.22 12.62 -8.17
C PRO A 54 -13.81 11.29 -8.77
N TYR A 55 -13.95 10.24 -7.95
CA TYR A 55 -13.65 8.88 -8.34
C TYR A 55 -14.84 8.27 -9.07
N ASP A 56 -14.57 7.66 -10.23
CA ASP A 56 -15.60 7.00 -11.04
C ASP A 56 -15.93 5.61 -10.45
N TYR A 57 -16.76 5.60 -9.40
CA TYR A 57 -17.24 4.38 -8.78
C TYR A 57 -18.08 3.52 -9.72
N GLU A 58 -18.80 4.14 -10.65
CA GLU A 58 -19.63 3.40 -11.60
C GLU A 58 -18.74 2.58 -12.54
N ALA A 59 -17.75 3.20 -13.16
CA ALA A 59 -16.77 2.49 -13.96
C ALA A 59 -16.04 1.39 -13.15
N TYR A 60 -15.67 1.67 -11.90
CA TYR A 60 -15.03 0.67 -11.01
C TYR A 60 -15.93 -0.54 -10.76
N PHE A 61 -17.20 -0.33 -10.46
CA PHE A 61 -18.12 -1.43 -10.15
C PHE A 61 -18.47 -2.29 -11.38
N HIS A 62 -18.45 -1.70 -12.57
CA HIS A 62 -18.70 -2.42 -13.83
C HIS A 62 -17.43 -3.01 -14.46
N CYS A 63 -16.25 -2.66 -13.93
CA CYS A 63 -14.97 -3.18 -14.42
C CYS A 63 -14.89 -4.70 -14.18
N PRO A 64 -14.59 -5.52 -15.21
CA PRO A 64 -14.49 -6.97 -15.08
C PRO A 64 -13.25 -7.43 -14.30
N GLU A 65 -12.23 -6.59 -14.19
CA GLU A 65 -10.99 -6.90 -13.49
C GLU A 65 -11.23 -7.06 -11.99
N ARG A 66 -10.58 -8.04 -11.41
CA ARG A 66 -10.55 -8.22 -9.95
C ARG A 66 -9.56 -7.24 -9.33
N TYR A 67 -10.02 -6.54 -8.32
CA TYR A 67 -9.19 -5.68 -7.50
C TYR A 67 -9.16 -6.21 -6.07
N VAL A 68 -8.01 -6.74 -5.65
CA VAL A 68 -7.84 -7.36 -4.33
C VAL A 68 -7.06 -6.41 -3.42
N MET A 69 -7.70 -6.00 -2.33
CA MET A 69 -7.13 -5.13 -1.31
C MET A 69 -6.69 -5.95 -0.10
N VAL A 70 -5.46 -5.77 0.35
CA VAL A 70 -4.90 -6.53 1.47
C VAL A 70 -4.92 -5.69 2.74
N THR A 71 -5.39 -6.27 3.82
CA THR A 71 -5.35 -5.70 5.18
C THR A 71 -4.80 -6.72 6.17
N THR A 72 -4.39 -6.25 7.34
CA THR A 72 -4.02 -7.12 8.46
C THR A 72 -5.14 -7.10 9.50
N ASN A 73 -5.70 -8.27 9.79
CA ASN A 73 -6.65 -8.43 10.89
C ASN A 73 -5.92 -8.27 12.22
N CYS A 74 -6.34 -7.30 13.04
CA CYS A 74 -5.69 -7.03 14.31
C CYS A 74 -5.89 -8.14 15.35
N GLU A 75 -7.00 -8.88 15.26
CA GLU A 75 -7.32 -9.95 16.21
C GLU A 75 -6.51 -11.23 15.95
N THR A 76 -6.39 -11.61 14.68
CA THR A 76 -5.70 -12.85 14.28
C THR A 76 -4.23 -12.64 13.91
N GLY A 77 -3.84 -11.41 13.57
CA GLY A 77 -2.50 -11.11 13.04
C GLY A 77 -2.26 -11.64 11.62
N GLU A 78 -3.31 -12.01 10.90
CA GLU A 78 -3.27 -12.60 9.56
C GLU A 78 -3.75 -11.63 8.48
N ALA A 79 -3.42 -11.94 7.21
CA ALA A 79 -3.88 -11.16 6.07
C ALA A 79 -5.35 -11.44 5.75
N ASN A 80 -6.12 -10.36 5.53
CA ASN A 80 -7.42 -10.43 4.89
C ASN A 80 -7.31 -9.85 3.48
N TYR A 81 -7.95 -10.53 2.52
CA TYR A 81 -7.98 -10.13 1.13
C TYR A 81 -9.42 -9.81 0.75
N PHE A 82 -9.67 -8.54 0.43
CA PHE A 82 -10.99 -8.04 0.13
C PHE A 82 -11.16 -7.75 -1.36
N GLU A 83 -12.31 -8.12 -1.88
CA GLU A 83 -12.83 -7.65 -3.14
C GLU A 83 -14.20 -7.01 -2.86
N GLU A 84 -14.43 -5.81 -3.36
CA GLU A 84 -15.70 -5.11 -3.20
C GLU A 84 -16.12 -4.49 -4.54
N LYS A 85 -17.33 -4.80 -4.97
CA LYS A 85 -17.90 -4.36 -6.25
C LYS A 85 -19.33 -3.82 -6.12
N ARG A 86 -19.78 -3.53 -4.89
CA ARG A 86 -21.17 -3.17 -4.63
C ARG A 86 -21.37 -1.94 -3.77
N SER A 87 -20.53 -1.72 -2.76
CA SER A 87 -20.66 -0.62 -1.81
C SER A 87 -19.46 0.30 -1.86
N LYS A 88 -19.71 1.57 -2.19
CA LYS A 88 -18.73 2.66 -2.16
C LYS A 88 -18.15 2.83 -0.75
N GLU A 89 -19.00 2.85 0.26
CA GLU A 89 -18.60 3.05 1.65
C GLU A 89 -17.66 1.93 2.09
N ARG A 90 -17.99 0.70 1.74
CA ARG A 90 -17.15 -0.46 2.09
C ARG A 90 -15.83 -0.46 1.35
N VAL A 91 -15.78 -0.03 0.07
CA VAL A 91 -14.51 0.20 -0.65
C VAL A 91 -13.66 1.20 0.10
N ILE A 92 -14.23 2.34 0.50
CA ILE A 92 -13.52 3.39 1.25
C ILE A 92 -12.97 2.85 2.57
N ASP A 93 -13.76 2.09 3.32
CA ASP A 93 -13.33 1.50 4.61
C ASP A 93 -12.17 0.51 4.41
N ILE A 94 -12.23 -0.36 3.39
CA ILE A 94 -11.18 -1.31 3.08
C ILE A 94 -9.89 -0.57 2.67
N VAL A 95 -9.98 0.43 1.79
CA VAL A 95 -8.83 1.22 1.34
C VAL A 95 -8.21 1.98 2.50
N ARG A 96 -9.03 2.59 3.35
CA ARG A 96 -8.59 3.27 4.57
C ARG A 96 -7.85 2.30 5.50
N ALA A 97 -8.39 1.10 5.71
CA ALA A 97 -7.76 0.04 6.49
C ALA A 97 -6.42 -0.40 5.89
N SER A 98 -6.39 -0.67 4.58
CA SER A 98 -5.19 -1.06 3.84
C SER A 98 -4.08 0.00 3.85
N SER A 99 -4.45 1.27 4.09
CA SER A 99 -3.54 2.42 4.17
C SER A 99 -3.19 2.81 5.61
N SER A 100 -3.76 2.14 6.63
CA SER A 100 -3.58 2.47 8.04
C SER A 100 -2.28 1.89 8.58
N LEU A 101 -1.21 2.70 8.55
CA LEU A 101 0.11 2.33 9.06
C LEU A 101 0.10 2.16 10.59
N PRO A 102 0.76 1.11 11.12
CA PRO A 102 0.86 0.93 12.56
C PRO A 102 1.59 2.10 13.22
N PHE A 103 1.19 2.43 14.45
CA PHE A 103 1.70 3.50 15.32
C PHE A 103 1.32 4.93 14.92
N VAL A 104 1.11 5.19 13.64
CA VAL A 104 0.90 6.55 13.10
C VAL A 104 -0.51 6.79 12.59
N CYS A 105 -1.29 5.72 12.38
CA CYS A 105 -2.69 5.77 11.99
C CYS A 105 -3.56 5.02 13.01
N PRO A 106 -4.84 5.38 13.15
CA PRO A 106 -5.78 4.63 13.96
C PRO A 106 -6.09 3.27 13.33
N ILE A 107 -6.53 2.32 14.15
CA ILE A 107 -7.14 1.08 13.67
C ILE A 107 -8.44 1.44 12.94
N THR A 108 -8.62 0.92 11.75
CA THR A 108 -9.83 1.09 10.93
C THR A 108 -10.66 -0.18 11.01
N TYR A 109 -11.98 -0.05 11.01
CA TYR A 109 -12.88 -1.18 11.08
C TYR A 109 -13.49 -1.48 9.71
N VAL A 110 -13.43 -2.72 9.29
CA VAL A 110 -14.14 -3.25 8.11
C VAL A 110 -15.04 -4.36 8.61
N ASP A 111 -16.34 -4.25 8.37
CA ASP A 111 -17.35 -5.21 8.87
C ASP A 111 -17.25 -5.44 10.40
N ASN A 112 -16.98 -4.40 11.18
CA ASN A 112 -16.72 -4.40 12.63
C ASN A 112 -15.44 -5.17 13.05
N ILE A 113 -14.59 -5.61 12.13
CA ILE A 113 -13.33 -6.25 12.42
C ILE A 113 -12.22 -5.19 12.38
N PRO A 114 -11.36 -5.10 13.42
CA PRO A 114 -10.27 -4.13 13.46
C PRO A 114 -9.16 -4.52 12.48
N MET A 115 -8.81 -3.59 11.59
CA MET A 115 -7.84 -3.79 10.52
C MET A 115 -6.76 -2.72 10.52
N LEU A 116 -5.58 -3.10 10.02
CA LEU A 116 -4.46 -2.21 9.69
C LEU A 116 -3.89 -2.57 8.30
N ASP A 117 -2.87 -1.82 7.88
CA ASP A 117 -2.14 -1.97 6.60
C ASP A 117 -1.75 -3.44 6.34
N GLY A 118 -2.11 -3.95 5.16
CA GLY A 118 -1.78 -5.31 4.73
C GLY A 118 -0.27 -5.58 4.62
N GLY A 119 0.53 -4.54 4.38
CA GLY A 119 1.98 -4.64 4.35
C GLY A 119 2.64 -4.96 5.71
N ILE A 120 1.89 -5.22 6.77
CA ILE A 120 2.39 -5.81 8.01
C ILE A 120 2.67 -7.30 7.79
N VAL A 121 1.77 -8.03 7.14
CA VAL A 121 1.80 -9.50 7.01
C VAL A 121 2.01 -9.98 5.58
N ASP A 122 1.48 -9.25 4.59
CA ASP A 122 1.64 -9.57 3.17
C ASP A 122 1.89 -8.30 2.34
N SER A 123 3.15 -7.89 2.27
CA SER A 123 3.56 -6.68 1.56
C SER A 123 3.61 -6.86 0.04
N ILE A 124 3.78 -8.10 -0.43
CA ILE A 124 3.89 -8.46 -1.86
C ILE A 124 3.04 -9.71 -2.09
N PRO A 125 1.72 -9.55 -2.33
CA PRO A 125 0.75 -10.66 -2.34
C PRO A 125 0.83 -11.54 -3.60
N LEU A 126 2.03 -11.81 -4.11
CA LEU A 126 2.27 -12.62 -5.28
C LEU A 126 1.77 -14.06 -5.11
N MET A 127 2.00 -14.64 -3.92
CA MET A 127 1.57 -16.01 -3.67
C MET A 127 0.05 -16.14 -3.60
N ARG A 128 -0.63 -15.11 -3.09
CA ARG A 128 -2.09 -15.05 -3.12
C ARG A 128 -2.60 -14.99 -4.56
N ALA A 129 -2.03 -14.15 -5.42
CA ALA A 129 -2.41 -14.09 -6.84
C ALA A 129 -2.25 -15.45 -7.53
N ARG A 130 -1.17 -16.16 -7.25
CA ARG A 130 -0.95 -17.53 -7.78
C ARG A 130 -1.95 -18.55 -7.24
N GLN A 131 -2.29 -18.49 -5.96
CA GLN A 131 -3.33 -19.35 -5.35
C GLN A 131 -4.71 -19.07 -5.97
N ASP A 132 -4.98 -17.83 -6.34
CA ASP A 132 -6.20 -17.43 -7.05
C ASP A 132 -6.21 -17.87 -8.55
N GLY A 133 -5.14 -18.53 -9.04
CA GLY A 133 -5.04 -19.08 -10.38
C GLY A 133 -4.33 -18.20 -11.41
N PHE A 134 -3.79 -17.04 -11.00
CA PHE A 134 -3.04 -16.18 -11.91
C PHE A 134 -1.60 -16.67 -12.08
N THR A 135 -1.26 -17.18 -13.27
CA THR A 135 0.08 -17.72 -13.58
C THR A 135 1.02 -16.67 -14.12
N ASN A 136 0.51 -15.72 -14.90
CA ASN A 136 1.29 -14.64 -15.50
C ASN A 136 1.19 -13.42 -14.57
N ASN A 137 2.27 -13.12 -13.85
CA ASN A 137 2.27 -12.04 -12.88
C ASN A 137 3.30 -10.98 -13.25
N VAL A 138 2.90 -9.72 -13.12
CA VAL A 138 3.79 -8.57 -13.11
C VAL A 138 3.86 -8.03 -11.68
N VAL A 139 5.05 -7.99 -11.11
CA VAL A 139 5.27 -7.49 -9.75
C VAL A 139 5.92 -6.11 -9.83
N VAL A 140 5.24 -5.10 -9.32
CA VAL A 140 5.78 -3.74 -9.23
C VAL A 140 6.31 -3.50 -7.82
N LEU A 141 7.63 -3.29 -7.71
CA LEU A 141 8.30 -3.04 -6.44
C LEU A 141 8.68 -1.56 -6.29
N THR A 142 8.58 -1.06 -5.07
CA THR A 142 8.96 0.32 -4.71
C THR A 142 10.41 0.42 -4.24
N ARG A 143 11.17 -0.65 -4.30
CA ARG A 143 12.58 -0.72 -3.89
C ARG A 143 13.43 -1.39 -4.98
N ASN A 144 14.68 -0.96 -5.09
CA ASN A 144 15.64 -1.49 -6.05
C ASN A 144 16.03 -2.96 -5.76
N HIS A 145 16.68 -3.60 -6.73
CA HIS A 145 17.20 -4.95 -6.57
C HIS A 145 18.17 -5.04 -5.38
N GLY A 146 18.14 -6.15 -4.66
CA GLY A 146 19.00 -6.42 -3.50
C GLY A 146 18.63 -5.65 -2.24
N TYR A 147 17.58 -4.81 -2.26
CA TYR A 147 17.10 -4.17 -1.04
C TYR A 147 16.62 -5.21 -0.03
N ARG A 148 16.97 -4.99 1.24
CA ARG A 148 16.43 -5.74 2.38
C ARG A 148 16.05 -4.79 3.51
N LYS A 149 14.95 -5.07 4.16
CA LYS A 149 14.59 -4.35 5.40
C LYS A 149 15.51 -4.80 6.53
N GLU A 150 16.00 -3.84 7.30
CA GLU A 150 16.69 -4.16 8.54
C GLU A 150 15.76 -4.92 9.50
N ILE A 151 16.29 -5.99 10.08
CA ILE A 151 15.57 -6.74 11.11
C ILE A 151 15.69 -5.95 12.40
N GLN A 152 14.58 -5.34 12.82
CA GLN A 152 14.55 -4.57 14.06
C GLN A 152 14.76 -5.49 15.26
N GLY A 153 15.76 -5.19 16.08
CA GLY A 153 16.02 -5.89 17.34
C GLY A 153 15.01 -5.56 18.45
N THR A 154 14.31 -4.41 18.33
CA THR A 154 13.38 -3.93 19.35
C THR A 154 11.96 -4.42 19.06
N LYS A 155 11.39 -5.19 19.99
CA LYS A 155 10.00 -5.65 19.91
C LYS A 155 9.02 -4.57 20.28
N VAL A 156 7.84 -4.62 19.69
CA VAL A 156 6.70 -3.76 20.07
C VAL A 156 6.34 -3.98 21.54
N PRO A 157 6.37 -2.92 22.38
CA PRO A 157 6.07 -3.07 23.80
C PRO A 157 4.67 -3.64 24.06
N PRO A 158 4.48 -4.45 25.12
CA PRO A 158 3.19 -5.11 25.40
C PRO A 158 2.01 -4.15 25.63
N PHE A 159 2.24 -2.92 26.08
CA PHE A 159 1.21 -1.93 26.29
C PHE A 159 0.69 -1.29 25.01
N ILE A 160 1.49 -1.33 23.92
CA ILE A 160 1.07 -0.91 22.57
C ILE A 160 0.27 -2.07 21.98
N TYR A 161 -0.91 -1.78 21.44
CA TYR A 161 -1.87 -2.79 20.95
C TYR A 161 -2.14 -3.89 21.99
N LYS A 162 -2.34 -3.52 23.26
CA LYS A 162 -2.55 -4.45 24.38
C LYS A 162 -3.64 -5.49 24.11
N LYS A 163 -4.71 -5.07 23.41
CA LYS A 163 -5.84 -5.94 23.05
C LYS A 163 -5.52 -6.92 21.90
N TYR A 164 -4.43 -6.70 21.17
CA TYR A 164 -4.11 -7.40 19.94
C TYR A 164 -2.68 -8.00 19.99
N PRO A 165 -2.46 -9.07 20.77
CA PRO A 165 -1.13 -9.67 20.94
C PRO A 165 -0.60 -10.27 19.63
N LEU A 166 -1.47 -10.88 18.80
CA LEU A 166 -1.09 -11.48 17.52
C LEU A 166 -0.70 -10.41 16.49
N LEU A 167 -1.37 -9.26 16.48
CA LEU A 167 -0.93 -8.10 15.70
C LEU A 167 0.49 -7.66 16.08
N ARG A 168 0.81 -7.59 17.39
CA ARG A 168 2.17 -7.23 17.82
C ARG A 168 3.21 -8.21 17.31
N GLU A 169 2.90 -9.51 17.34
CA GLU A 169 3.78 -10.54 16.80
C GLU A 169 3.98 -10.36 15.30
N ALA A 170 2.90 -10.14 14.54
CA ALA A 170 2.95 -9.85 13.10
C ALA A 170 3.84 -8.63 12.79
N ILE A 171 3.67 -7.53 13.53
CA ILE A 171 4.51 -6.33 13.37
C ILE A 171 5.98 -6.63 13.66
N ASN A 172 6.29 -7.39 14.70
CA ASN A 172 7.67 -7.78 15.02
C ASN A 172 8.32 -8.63 13.94
N ARG A 173 7.55 -9.45 13.22
CA ARG A 173 8.02 -10.33 12.14
C ARG A 173 8.03 -9.66 10.77
N ARG A 174 7.45 -8.45 10.63
CA ARG A 174 7.22 -7.77 9.35
C ARG A 174 8.46 -7.71 8.46
N SER A 175 9.63 -7.35 9.01
CA SER A 175 10.86 -7.24 8.23
C SER A 175 11.34 -8.59 7.70
N ILE A 176 11.19 -9.64 8.50
CA ILE A 176 11.57 -11.02 8.11
C ILE A 176 10.66 -11.49 6.97
N VAL A 177 9.34 -11.37 7.15
CA VAL A 177 8.34 -11.78 6.15
C VAL A 177 8.56 -11.02 4.83
N TYR A 178 8.76 -9.71 4.89
CA TYR A 178 9.03 -8.90 3.71
C TYR A 178 10.28 -9.36 2.95
N ASN A 179 11.38 -9.64 3.66
CA ASN A 179 12.61 -10.10 3.04
C ASN A 179 12.45 -11.47 2.39
N GLN A 180 11.70 -12.38 3.03
CA GLN A 180 11.36 -13.69 2.46
C GLN A 180 10.52 -13.56 1.18
N GLN A 181 9.56 -12.63 1.15
CA GLN A 181 8.78 -12.34 -0.06
C GLN A 181 9.65 -11.79 -1.19
N LEU A 182 10.60 -10.88 -0.88
CA LEU A 182 11.56 -10.39 -1.88
C LEU A 182 12.45 -11.51 -2.43
N GLU A 183 12.96 -12.39 -1.57
CA GLU A 183 13.76 -13.55 -2.01
C GLU A 183 12.97 -14.47 -2.94
N GLN A 184 11.68 -14.64 -2.66
CA GLN A 184 10.80 -15.43 -3.50
C GLN A 184 10.57 -14.76 -4.85
N VAL A 185 10.29 -13.45 -4.87
CA VAL A 185 10.16 -12.66 -6.09
C VAL A 185 11.43 -12.76 -6.93
N GLU A 186 12.60 -12.56 -6.33
CA GLU A 186 13.89 -12.62 -7.04
C GLU A 186 14.17 -14.01 -7.63
N ARG A 187 13.84 -15.08 -6.91
CA ARG A 187 13.95 -16.45 -7.44
C ARG A 187 13.03 -16.69 -8.64
N MET A 188 11.78 -16.27 -8.56
CA MET A 188 10.80 -16.46 -9.63
C MET A 188 11.10 -15.60 -10.84
N GLU A 189 11.62 -14.38 -10.64
CA GLU A 189 12.11 -13.53 -11.70
C GLU A 189 13.29 -14.17 -12.43
N ALA A 190 14.28 -14.68 -11.68
CA ALA A 190 15.45 -15.38 -12.25
C ALA A 190 15.06 -16.66 -13.02
N ALA A 191 13.98 -17.32 -12.61
CA ALA A 191 13.41 -18.47 -13.31
C ALA A 191 12.55 -18.09 -14.55
N GLY A 192 12.31 -16.80 -14.79
CA GLY A 192 11.45 -16.32 -15.88
C GLY A 192 9.95 -16.57 -15.65
N GLU A 193 9.53 -16.87 -14.41
CA GLU A 193 8.13 -17.15 -14.09
C GLU A 193 7.28 -15.89 -13.93
N ILE A 194 7.91 -14.75 -13.65
CA ILE A 194 7.26 -13.46 -13.43
C ILE A 194 8.06 -12.33 -14.05
N VAL A 195 7.39 -11.21 -14.30
CA VAL A 195 8.03 -9.95 -14.68
C VAL A 195 8.08 -9.03 -13.47
N VAL A 196 9.23 -8.38 -13.22
CA VAL A 196 9.39 -7.45 -12.12
C VAL A 196 9.77 -6.07 -12.61
N ILE A 197 8.97 -5.07 -12.24
CA ILE A 197 9.25 -3.65 -12.49
C ILE A 197 9.71 -3.05 -11.16
N ARG A 198 10.90 -2.43 -11.15
CA ARG A 198 11.46 -1.84 -9.93
C ARG A 198 12.38 -0.67 -10.24
N PRO A 199 12.60 0.26 -9.27
CA PRO A 199 13.61 1.29 -9.39
C PRO A 199 14.99 0.68 -9.62
N GLN A 200 15.79 1.30 -10.50
CA GLN A 200 17.15 0.83 -10.76
C GLN A 200 18.14 1.31 -9.71
N LYS A 201 17.83 2.44 -9.06
CA LYS A 201 18.64 3.06 -8.01
C LYS A 201 17.99 2.95 -6.63
N PRO A 202 18.76 3.03 -5.54
CA PRO A 202 18.19 3.14 -4.20
C PRO A 202 17.23 4.33 -4.08
N VAL A 203 16.04 4.06 -3.58
CA VAL A 203 15.03 5.10 -3.36
C VAL A 203 15.37 5.92 -2.13
N VAL A 204 15.58 7.21 -2.31
CA VAL A 204 16.01 8.18 -1.26
C VAL A 204 14.80 8.89 -0.60
N VAL A 205 13.58 8.54 -1.00
CA VAL A 205 12.34 9.17 -0.53
C VAL A 205 11.84 8.46 0.74
N ASP A 206 11.52 9.25 1.76
CA ASP A 206 10.94 8.75 3.02
C ASP A 206 9.44 8.46 2.89
N ARG A 207 8.88 7.71 3.86
CA ARG A 207 7.44 7.35 3.87
C ARG A 207 6.49 8.55 3.99
N ILE A 208 6.98 9.64 4.55
CA ILE A 208 6.26 10.89 4.77
C ILE A 208 6.98 12.06 4.09
N GLU A 209 7.61 11.78 2.94
CA GLU A 209 8.31 12.78 2.15
C GLU A 209 7.34 13.89 1.71
N ARG A 210 7.83 15.11 1.73
CA ARG A 210 7.08 16.31 1.37
C ARG A 210 7.82 17.17 0.35
N ASP A 211 9.03 16.79 -0.01
CA ASP A 211 9.81 17.45 -1.04
C ASP A 211 9.25 17.07 -2.41
N ILE A 212 8.54 18.00 -3.02
CA ILE A 212 7.86 17.81 -4.32
C ILE A 212 8.87 17.40 -5.40
N LYS A 213 10.06 17.96 -5.40
CA LYS A 213 11.10 17.64 -6.38
C LYS A 213 11.51 16.18 -6.29
N LYS A 214 11.79 15.69 -5.09
CA LYS A 214 12.13 14.26 -4.88
C LYS A 214 10.99 13.33 -5.27
N LEU A 215 9.74 13.71 -4.97
CA LEU A 215 8.57 12.93 -5.36
C LEU A 215 8.39 12.88 -6.87
N THR A 216 8.59 14.01 -7.56
CA THR A 216 8.52 14.08 -9.03
C THR A 216 9.64 13.25 -9.68
N GLU A 217 10.88 13.35 -9.18
CA GLU A 217 12.00 12.55 -9.67
C GLU A 217 11.73 11.03 -9.54
N LEU A 218 11.18 10.60 -8.38
CA LEU A 218 10.79 9.21 -8.16
C LEU A 218 9.66 8.76 -9.10
N TYR A 219 8.67 9.62 -9.31
CA TYR A 219 7.57 9.34 -10.25
C TYR A 219 8.09 9.12 -11.68
N GLU A 220 8.96 10.03 -12.17
CA GLU A 220 9.54 9.92 -13.51
C GLU A 220 10.45 8.68 -13.66
N GLU A 221 11.17 8.31 -12.62
CA GLU A 221 11.93 7.06 -12.60
C GLU A 221 11.03 5.84 -12.75
N GLY A 222 9.93 5.80 -11.98
CA GLY A 222 8.94 4.73 -12.05
C GLY A 222 8.32 4.61 -13.45
N TYR A 223 7.98 5.75 -14.06
CA TYR A 223 7.45 5.80 -15.42
C TYR A 223 8.43 5.22 -16.43
N ARG A 224 9.71 5.66 -16.41
CA ARG A 224 10.77 5.15 -17.28
C ARG A 224 11.01 3.64 -17.09
N CYS A 225 10.96 3.15 -15.86
CA CYS A 225 11.09 1.72 -15.59
C CYS A 225 9.96 0.91 -16.25
N ALA A 226 8.73 1.43 -16.21
CA ALA A 226 7.57 0.75 -16.81
C ALA A 226 7.59 0.79 -18.36
N GLU A 227 8.00 1.90 -18.98
CA GLU A 227 8.09 2.01 -20.44
C GLU A 227 8.97 0.93 -21.07
N HIS A 228 10.06 0.55 -20.41
CA HIS A 228 10.95 -0.52 -20.88
C HIS A 228 10.27 -1.89 -20.95
N PHE A 229 9.20 -2.11 -20.20
CA PHE A 229 8.46 -3.37 -20.16
C PHE A 229 7.21 -3.37 -21.06
N ALA A 230 6.61 -2.21 -21.33
CA ALA A 230 5.41 -2.08 -22.16
C ALA A 230 5.57 -2.64 -23.59
N PHE A 231 6.79 -2.80 -24.08
CA PHE A 231 7.13 -3.33 -25.40
C PHE A 231 7.47 -4.83 -25.42
N ARG A 232 7.31 -5.54 -24.30
CA ARG A 232 7.68 -6.97 -24.18
C ARG A 232 6.49 -7.92 -24.00
N PHE A 233 5.26 -7.40 -24.08
CA PHE A 233 4.02 -8.18 -24.02
C PHE A 233 3.38 -8.32 -25.39
#